data_6f9723bc2d8e8355257d748532ac919e
#
_entry.id   6f9723bc2d8e8355257d748532ac919e
#
_cell.length_a   1.000
_cell.length_b   1.000
_cell.length_c   1.000
_cell.angle_alpha   90.00
_cell.angle_beta   90.00
_cell.angle_gamma   90.00
#
_symmetry.space_group_name_H-M   'P 1'
#
loop_
_entity.id
_entity.type
_entity.pdbx_description
1 polymer ?
#
loop_
_entity_poly.entity_id
_entity_poly.type
_entity_poly.pdbx_seq_one_letter_code
_entity_poly.pdbx_strand_id
1 'polypeptide(L)'
;MRSIAGVAADLAAGRVSSRELLEQALARIADPSGEGSRVFTRVHAASARAAADAADASRKAGVRLSPLAGVPVSVKDLFDLAGETTTAGSRVLRQHPAAAADALAVQRLRAAGAVIVGSTNMTEFAYSGLGINPHYGTPQNPWARSAADPLQGRIPGGSSSGAAVSVADGMAVMGLGTDTGGSVRIPAALCGLTGFKPTTGRISTQGALPLSFTLDSIGPLAATVACCAVSDRILAGLAPDVPEALPLQGLRLGVLRGYVQDGLDDAVGTAFGHALSTLSAAGAQLRDVSFDELKNIPTYTAKGHFSAPECYQWHRQLLQDRQSEYDPRIAGRILKGRDVMAWEYAELIHLRQRAMQDAARAFAPFDAWLLPSVPLIAPRIAELDGSDEAYGKVNLAMLRNTSLFNFLDGCGLSLPCHKAGEAPVGLMVMAMGGHDERMLALGQGIESALRAAGCAVAV
;
A
#
# COMPACT_ATOMS: atom_id res chain seq x y z
N MET A 1 13.98 -10.08 -1.91
CA MET A 1 13.44 -8.98 -2.76
C MET A 1 14.60 -8.17 -3.30
N ARG A 2 14.46 -7.55 -4.49
CA ARG A 2 15.52 -6.73 -5.12
C ARG A 2 15.17 -5.25 -4.99
N SER A 3 16.17 -4.40 -4.69
CA SER A 3 15.97 -2.95 -4.68
C SER A 3 16.03 -2.36 -6.10
N ILE A 4 15.33 -1.24 -6.34
CA ILE A 4 15.37 -0.51 -7.62
C ILE A 4 16.82 -0.12 -7.94
N ALA A 5 17.57 0.40 -6.96
CA ALA A 5 18.97 0.77 -7.15
C ALA A 5 19.86 -0.42 -7.53
N GLY A 6 19.68 -1.58 -6.89
CA GLY A 6 20.40 -2.81 -7.21
C GLY A 6 20.11 -3.29 -8.63
N VAL A 7 18.82 -3.32 -9.03
CA VAL A 7 18.40 -3.68 -10.39
C VAL A 7 18.95 -2.69 -11.42
N ALA A 8 18.87 -1.39 -11.16
CA ALA A 8 19.39 -0.36 -12.04
C ALA A 8 20.93 -0.47 -12.23
N ALA A 9 21.64 -0.83 -11.15
CA ALA A 9 23.09 -1.08 -11.22
C ALA A 9 23.43 -2.34 -12.04
N ASP A 10 22.65 -3.43 -11.88
CA ASP A 10 22.82 -4.64 -12.68
C ASP A 10 22.57 -4.40 -14.17
N LEU A 11 21.51 -3.69 -14.49
CA LEU A 11 21.17 -3.26 -15.84
C LEU A 11 22.26 -2.36 -16.44
N ALA A 12 22.75 -1.40 -15.66
CA ALA A 12 23.80 -0.48 -16.08
C ALA A 12 25.14 -1.16 -16.39
N ALA A 13 25.45 -2.18 -15.60
CA ALA A 13 26.69 -2.97 -15.77
C ALA A 13 26.55 -4.08 -16.82
N GLY A 14 25.36 -4.25 -17.43
CA GLY A 14 25.11 -5.34 -18.38
C GLY A 14 25.12 -6.73 -17.76
N ARG A 15 24.97 -6.85 -16.44
CA ARG A 15 24.89 -8.14 -15.74
C ARG A 15 23.57 -8.85 -16.01
N VAL A 16 22.54 -8.09 -16.35
CA VAL A 16 21.21 -8.57 -16.75
C VAL A 16 20.61 -7.58 -17.72
N SER A 17 19.79 -8.02 -18.64
CA SER A 17 18.95 -7.18 -19.50
C SER A 17 17.57 -6.97 -18.90
N SER A 18 16.85 -5.94 -19.34
CA SER A 18 15.45 -5.71 -18.98
C SER A 18 14.57 -6.87 -19.42
N ARG A 19 14.86 -7.44 -20.62
CA ARG A 19 14.16 -8.61 -21.13
C ARG A 19 14.33 -9.83 -20.23
N GLU A 20 15.55 -10.13 -19.77
CA GLU A 20 15.80 -11.24 -18.85
C GLU A 20 15.10 -11.05 -17.51
N LEU A 21 15.10 -9.84 -16.96
CA LEU A 21 14.35 -9.52 -15.73
C LEU A 21 12.86 -9.76 -15.88
N LEU A 22 12.30 -9.34 -17.01
CA LEU A 22 10.89 -9.55 -17.30
C LEU A 22 10.57 -11.05 -17.46
N GLU A 23 11.37 -11.82 -18.20
CA GLU A 23 11.12 -13.26 -18.37
C GLU A 23 11.23 -14.01 -17.02
N GLN A 24 12.14 -13.60 -16.12
CA GLN A 24 12.19 -14.13 -14.75
C GLN A 24 10.90 -13.81 -13.97
N ALA A 25 10.36 -12.61 -14.11
CA ALA A 25 9.10 -12.22 -13.49
C ALA A 25 7.93 -13.03 -14.07
N LEU A 26 7.84 -13.14 -15.39
CA LEU A 26 6.79 -13.92 -16.07
C LEU A 26 6.85 -15.41 -15.73
N ALA A 27 8.05 -15.98 -15.58
CA ALA A 27 8.22 -17.37 -15.15
C ALA A 27 7.66 -17.60 -13.74
N ARG A 28 7.92 -16.67 -12.80
CA ARG A 28 7.34 -16.74 -11.44
C ARG A 28 5.82 -16.58 -11.45
N ILE A 29 5.28 -15.72 -12.31
CA ILE A 29 3.83 -15.54 -12.47
C ILE A 29 3.18 -16.80 -13.03
N ALA A 30 3.84 -17.47 -13.97
CA ALA A 30 3.33 -18.68 -14.63
C ALA A 30 3.53 -19.95 -13.82
N ASP A 31 4.30 -19.91 -12.71
CA ASP A 31 4.54 -21.08 -11.86
C ASP A 31 3.23 -21.55 -11.21
N PRO A 32 2.74 -22.76 -11.54
CA PRO A 32 1.49 -23.28 -10.99
C PRO A 32 1.55 -23.57 -9.49
N SER A 33 2.75 -23.71 -8.93
CA SER A 33 2.96 -23.86 -7.47
C SER A 33 3.03 -22.52 -6.73
N GLY A 34 3.11 -21.40 -7.47
CA GLY A 34 3.19 -20.05 -6.94
C GLY A 34 1.83 -19.37 -6.82
N GLU A 35 1.87 -18.08 -6.55
CA GLU A 35 0.68 -17.24 -6.32
C GLU A 35 0.23 -16.46 -7.56
N GLY A 36 0.94 -16.55 -8.69
CA GLY A 36 0.75 -15.68 -9.85
C GLY A 36 -0.68 -15.61 -10.36
N SER A 37 -1.40 -16.73 -10.38
CA SER A 37 -2.81 -16.81 -10.82
C SER A 37 -3.79 -16.08 -9.89
N ARG A 38 -3.44 -15.90 -8.60
CA ARG A 38 -4.22 -15.15 -7.62
C ARG A 38 -3.72 -13.71 -7.46
N VAL A 39 -2.46 -13.47 -7.82
CA VAL A 39 -1.81 -12.15 -7.72
C VAL A 39 -2.19 -11.24 -8.88
N PHE A 40 -2.33 -11.76 -10.09
CA PHE A 40 -2.65 -10.97 -11.27
C PHE A 40 -4.05 -11.27 -11.78
N THR A 41 -4.84 -10.21 -11.98
CA THR A 41 -6.11 -10.28 -12.73
C THR A 41 -5.86 -10.34 -14.23
N ARG A 42 -4.74 -9.77 -14.68
CA ARG A 42 -4.28 -9.77 -16.08
C ARG A 42 -2.77 -9.59 -16.18
N VAL A 43 -2.13 -10.41 -17.03
CA VAL A 43 -0.69 -10.30 -17.35
C VAL A 43 -0.53 -9.68 -18.74
N HIS A 44 0.27 -8.62 -18.84
CA HIS A 44 0.49 -7.86 -20.08
C HIS A 44 1.78 -8.30 -20.82
N ALA A 45 1.99 -9.61 -20.97
CA ALA A 45 3.26 -10.18 -21.44
C ALA A 45 3.77 -9.60 -22.77
N ALA A 46 2.89 -9.39 -23.75
CA ALA A 46 3.30 -8.90 -25.08
C ALA A 46 3.81 -7.44 -25.02
N SER A 47 3.04 -6.54 -24.42
CA SER A 47 3.43 -5.12 -24.27
C SER A 47 4.61 -4.95 -23.31
N ALA A 48 4.69 -5.77 -22.25
CA ALA A 48 5.82 -5.77 -21.33
C ALA A 48 7.13 -6.19 -22.03
N ARG A 49 7.08 -7.20 -22.90
CA ARG A 49 8.24 -7.62 -23.71
C ARG A 49 8.71 -6.51 -24.64
N ALA A 50 7.78 -5.86 -25.34
CA ALA A 50 8.11 -4.72 -26.22
C ALA A 50 8.74 -3.57 -25.44
N ALA A 51 8.21 -3.24 -24.24
CA ALA A 51 8.77 -2.20 -23.37
C ALA A 51 10.18 -2.57 -22.85
N ALA A 52 10.40 -3.82 -22.48
CA ALA A 52 11.70 -4.31 -22.02
C ALA A 52 12.76 -4.25 -23.15
N ASP A 53 12.40 -4.69 -24.35
CA ASP A 53 13.29 -4.60 -25.54
C ASP A 53 13.64 -3.16 -25.89
N ALA A 54 12.65 -2.25 -25.82
CA ALA A 54 12.87 -0.80 -26.02
C ALA A 54 13.81 -0.19 -24.97
N ALA A 55 13.66 -0.60 -23.69
CA ALA A 55 14.54 -0.17 -22.61
C ALA A 55 15.98 -0.65 -22.82
N ASP A 56 16.17 -1.90 -23.27
CA ASP A 56 17.50 -2.44 -23.59
C ASP A 56 18.13 -1.75 -24.80
N ALA A 57 17.33 -1.47 -25.85
CA ALA A 57 17.80 -0.71 -27.01
C ALA A 57 18.23 0.74 -26.63
N SER A 58 17.43 1.43 -25.81
CA SER A 58 17.74 2.77 -25.31
C SER A 58 19.04 2.79 -24.51
N ARG A 59 19.22 1.78 -23.63
CA ARG A 59 20.44 1.65 -22.82
C ARG A 59 21.69 1.38 -23.66
N LYS A 60 21.59 0.55 -24.71
CA LYS A 60 22.68 0.33 -25.68
C LYS A 60 23.05 1.61 -26.42
N ALA A 61 22.07 2.50 -26.68
CA ALA A 61 22.29 3.82 -27.25
C ALA A 61 22.78 4.87 -26.25
N GLY A 62 23.05 4.50 -25.00
CA GLY A 62 23.52 5.41 -23.95
C GLY A 62 22.42 6.27 -23.29
N VAL A 63 21.14 6.01 -23.61
CA VAL A 63 20.01 6.76 -23.05
C VAL A 63 19.46 6.06 -21.82
N ARG A 64 19.39 6.81 -20.70
CA ARG A 64 18.76 6.36 -19.44
C ARG A 64 17.65 7.34 -19.04
N LEU A 65 16.41 6.88 -19.03
CA LEU A 65 15.26 7.72 -18.73
C LEU A 65 15.14 7.98 -17.20
N SER A 66 15.32 6.95 -16.39
CA SER A 66 15.21 7.04 -14.93
C SER A 66 15.80 5.78 -14.26
N PRO A 67 15.87 5.72 -12.91
CA PRO A 67 16.19 4.49 -12.19
C PRO A 67 15.19 3.33 -12.41
N LEU A 68 13.95 3.62 -12.86
CA LEU A 68 12.95 2.62 -13.23
C LEU A 68 13.04 2.13 -14.67
N ALA A 69 13.95 2.68 -15.49
CA ALA A 69 14.04 2.29 -16.90
C ALA A 69 14.42 0.81 -17.08
N GLY A 70 13.48 0.02 -17.59
CA GLY A 70 13.61 -1.42 -17.80
C GLY A 70 13.29 -2.27 -16.57
N VAL A 71 12.79 -1.67 -15.49
CA VAL A 71 12.43 -2.37 -14.24
C VAL A 71 11.00 -2.89 -14.32
N PRO A 72 10.73 -4.20 -14.02
CA PRO A 72 9.39 -4.74 -13.95
C PRO A 72 8.59 -4.15 -12.78
N VAL A 73 7.41 -3.59 -13.07
CA VAL A 73 6.47 -3.05 -12.09
C VAL A 73 5.08 -3.64 -12.26
N SER A 74 4.34 -3.77 -11.16
CA SER A 74 2.94 -4.20 -11.16
C SER A 74 2.02 -3.03 -10.84
N VAL A 75 0.78 -3.07 -11.37
CA VAL A 75 -0.19 -1.97 -11.24
C VAL A 75 -1.49 -2.54 -10.68
N LYS A 76 -2.00 -1.97 -9.59
CA LYS A 76 -3.28 -2.38 -8.99
C LYS A 76 -4.43 -2.21 -9.99
N ASP A 77 -5.34 -3.18 -10.05
CA ASP A 77 -6.41 -3.30 -11.07
C ASP A 77 -7.53 -2.24 -10.96
N LEU A 78 -7.25 -1.11 -10.33
CA LEU A 78 -8.12 0.07 -10.34
C LEU A 78 -7.57 1.23 -11.16
N PHE A 79 -6.37 1.10 -11.71
CA PHE A 79 -5.79 2.11 -12.60
C PHE A 79 -6.13 1.79 -14.04
N ASP A 80 -6.56 2.79 -14.78
CA ASP A 80 -6.76 2.69 -16.22
C ASP A 80 -5.44 2.42 -16.94
N LEU A 81 -5.45 1.39 -17.77
CA LEU A 81 -4.43 1.12 -18.77
C LEU A 81 -5.07 1.20 -20.14
N ALA A 82 -4.52 2.02 -21.04
CA ALA A 82 -5.07 2.24 -22.38
C ALA A 82 -5.31 0.92 -23.14
N GLY A 83 -6.52 0.73 -23.63
CA GLY A 83 -6.93 -0.48 -24.33
C GLY A 83 -7.36 -1.65 -23.44
N GLU A 84 -7.30 -1.52 -22.12
CA GLU A 84 -7.66 -2.54 -21.15
C GLU A 84 -8.88 -2.13 -20.32
N THR A 85 -9.72 -3.10 -19.92
CA THR A 85 -10.84 -2.84 -19.00
C THR A 85 -10.35 -2.81 -17.56
N THR A 86 -10.61 -1.70 -16.85
CA THR A 86 -10.35 -1.58 -15.41
C THR A 86 -11.43 -2.30 -14.64
N THR A 87 -11.08 -3.39 -13.94
CA THR A 87 -12.09 -4.21 -13.24
C THR A 87 -12.20 -3.93 -11.74
N ALA A 88 -11.22 -3.25 -11.14
CA ALA A 88 -11.16 -2.97 -9.71
C ALA A 88 -11.36 -4.20 -8.81
N GLY A 89 -10.84 -5.35 -9.25
CA GLY A 89 -11.01 -6.63 -8.55
C GLY A 89 -12.44 -7.14 -8.54
N SER A 90 -13.33 -6.64 -9.41
CA SER A 90 -14.76 -7.00 -9.47
C SER A 90 -15.15 -7.64 -10.79
N ARG A 91 -16.05 -8.61 -10.74
CA ARG A 91 -16.67 -9.16 -11.96
C ARG A 91 -17.72 -8.22 -12.56
N VAL A 92 -18.25 -7.30 -11.78
CA VAL A 92 -19.26 -6.31 -12.23
C VAL A 92 -18.75 -5.48 -13.40
N LEU A 93 -17.44 -5.14 -13.40
CA LEU A 93 -16.85 -4.27 -14.42
C LEU A 93 -16.22 -5.03 -15.60
N ARG A 94 -16.27 -6.38 -15.65
CA ARG A 94 -15.61 -7.15 -16.72
C ARG A 94 -16.08 -6.80 -18.14
N GLN A 95 -17.29 -6.30 -18.29
CA GLN A 95 -17.88 -5.93 -19.58
C GLN A 95 -17.88 -4.41 -19.82
N HIS A 96 -17.26 -3.63 -18.92
CA HIS A 96 -17.11 -2.19 -19.14
C HIS A 96 -16.17 -1.93 -20.32
N PRO A 97 -16.34 -0.79 -21.01
CA PRO A 97 -15.42 -0.40 -22.08
C PRO A 97 -13.98 -0.35 -21.61
N ALA A 98 -13.06 -0.67 -22.51
CA ALA A 98 -11.64 -0.47 -22.27
C ALA A 98 -11.32 1.01 -22.06
N ALA A 99 -10.37 1.30 -21.19
CA ALA A 99 -9.90 2.66 -20.93
C ALA A 99 -9.32 3.28 -22.20
N ALA A 100 -9.72 4.52 -22.50
CA ALA A 100 -9.23 5.24 -23.67
C ALA A 100 -7.78 5.74 -23.52
N ALA A 101 -7.32 5.90 -22.27
CA ALA A 101 -5.99 6.38 -21.94
C ALA A 101 -5.49 5.73 -20.63
N ASP A 102 -4.17 5.70 -20.45
CA ASP A 102 -3.57 5.33 -19.17
C ASP A 102 -3.93 6.36 -18.07
N ALA A 103 -4.09 5.89 -16.84
CA ALA A 103 -4.10 6.76 -15.67
C ALA A 103 -2.81 7.61 -15.61
N LEU A 104 -2.87 8.83 -15.07
CA LEU A 104 -1.71 9.73 -15.05
C LEU A 104 -0.49 9.11 -14.33
N ALA A 105 -0.74 8.37 -13.24
CA ALA A 105 0.32 7.63 -12.54
C ALA A 105 0.97 6.58 -13.45
N VAL A 106 0.20 5.88 -14.27
CA VAL A 106 0.69 4.87 -15.23
C VAL A 106 1.46 5.53 -16.37
N GLN A 107 0.97 6.66 -16.89
CA GLN A 107 1.68 7.44 -17.91
C GLN A 107 3.08 7.84 -17.42
N ARG A 108 3.19 8.32 -16.18
CA ARG A 108 4.47 8.69 -15.56
C ARG A 108 5.43 7.52 -15.39
N LEU A 109 4.91 6.34 -14.99
CA LEU A 109 5.72 5.12 -14.93
C LEU A 109 6.25 4.71 -16.31
N ARG A 110 5.40 4.74 -17.35
CA ARG A 110 5.83 4.45 -18.74
C ARG A 110 6.84 5.47 -19.24
N ALA A 111 6.61 6.77 -18.98
CA ALA A 111 7.56 7.84 -19.35
C ALA A 111 8.92 7.68 -18.65
N ALA A 112 8.93 7.14 -17.42
CA ALA A 112 10.14 6.79 -16.70
C ALA A 112 10.82 5.50 -17.22
N GLY A 113 10.21 4.81 -18.19
CA GLY A 113 10.73 3.59 -18.79
C GLY A 113 10.45 2.31 -18.00
N ALA A 114 9.53 2.34 -17.03
CA ALA A 114 9.12 1.17 -16.28
C ALA A 114 8.41 0.13 -17.17
N VAL A 115 8.64 -1.16 -16.92
CA VAL A 115 8.02 -2.28 -17.63
C VAL A 115 6.81 -2.76 -16.86
N ILE A 116 5.60 -2.44 -17.30
CA ILE A 116 4.36 -2.84 -16.63
C ILE A 116 4.07 -4.31 -16.96
N VAL A 117 4.19 -5.18 -15.94
CA VAL A 117 4.03 -6.64 -16.08
C VAL A 117 2.57 -7.04 -16.16
N GLY A 118 1.70 -6.39 -15.38
CA GLY A 118 0.29 -6.74 -15.33
C GLY A 118 -0.51 -5.93 -14.32
N SER A 119 -1.83 -6.14 -14.37
CA SER A 119 -2.80 -5.62 -13.40
C SER A 119 -2.93 -6.59 -12.25
N THR A 120 -2.78 -6.10 -11.00
CA THR A 120 -2.78 -6.97 -9.82
C THR A 120 -4.12 -6.99 -9.13
N ASN A 121 -4.44 -8.17 -8.61
CA ASN A 121 -5.61 -8.42 -7.78
C ASN A 121 -5.65 -7.50 -6.56
N MET A 122 -6.85 -7.26 -6.09
CA MET A 122 -7.12 -6.36 -4.98
C MET A 122 -8.44 -6.75 -4.30
N THR A 123 -8.68 -6.29 -3.08
CA THR A 123 -10.04 -6.35 -2.54
C THR A 123 -10.99 -5.61 -3.47
N GLU A 124 -12.14 -6.18 -3.75
CA GLU A 124 -13.16 -5.59 -4.63
C GLU A 124 -13.40 -4.11 -4.29
N PHE A 125 -13.29 -3.23 -5.29
CA PHE A 125 -13.44 -1.77 -5.16
C PHE A 125 -12.62 -1.13 -4.05
N ALA A 126 -11.48 -1.71 -3.69
CA ALA A 126 -10.58 -1.25 -2.64
C ALA A 126 -11.19 -1.16 -1.22
N TYR A 127 -12.38 -1.74 -0.96
CA TYR A 127 -13.18 -1.43 0.22
C TYR A 127 -12.98 -2.41 1.40
N SER A 128 -11.79 -2.99 1.56
CA SER A 128 -11.39 -3.72 2.78
C SER A 128 -9.86 -3.75 2.93
N GLY A 129 -9.38 -3.85 4.17
CA GLY A 129 -7.96 -3.99 4.51
C GLY A 129 -7.44 -5.43 4.53
N LEU A 130 -8.25 -6.44 4.17
CA LEU A 130 -7.90 -7.85 4.34
C LEU A 130 -7.25 -8.48 3.11
N GLY A 131 -7.55 -7.98 1.91
CA GLY A 131 -7.03 -8.54 0.66
C GLY A 131 -7.79 -9.76 0.15
N ILE A 132 -8.91 -10.13 0.78
CA ILE A 132 -9.78 -11.22 0.33
C ILE A 132 -10.57 -10.78 -0.89
N ASN A 133 -10.59 -11.62 -1.92
CA ASN A 133 -11.36 -11.41 -3.14
C ASN A 133 -12.01 -12.72 -3.62
N PRO A 134 -13.35 -12.84 -3.58
CA PRO A 134 -14.04 -14.05 -4.02
C PRO A 134 -14.10 -14.21 -5.55
N HIS A 135 -13.81 -13.17 -6.32
CA HIS A 135 -13.95 -13.18 -7.78
C HIS A 135 -12.71 -13.63 -8.53
N TYR A 136 -11.52 -13.34 -7.94
CA TYR A 136 -10.21 -13.65 -8.54
C TYR A 136 -9.35 -14.55 -7.63
N GLY A 137 -9.90 -14.98 -6.49
CA GLY A 137 -9.16 -15.68 -5.44
C GLY A 137 -8.32 -14.74 -4.59
N THR A 138 -7.90 -15.22 -3.43
CA THR A 138 -7.11 -14.45 -2.47
C THR A 138 -5.64 -14.86 -2.56
N PRO A 139 -4.69 -13.96 -2.87
CA PRO A 139 -3.27 -14.28 -2.80
C PRO A 139 -2.89 -14.62 -1.37
N GLN A 140 -2.09 -15.66 -1.18
CA GLN A 140 -1.56 -15.98 0.14
C GLN A 140 -0.40 -15.04 0.49
N ASN A 141 -0.36 -14.67 1.77
CA ASN A 141 0.77 -13.97 2.36
C ASN A 141 2.08 -14.75 2.10
N PRO A 142 3.21 -14.11 1.77
CA PRO A 142 4.49 -14.81 1.60
C PRO A 142 4.95 -15.55 2.86
N TRP A 143 4.52 -15.11 4.05
CA TRP A 143 4.80 -15.77 5.31
C TRP A 143 3.75 -16.86 5.62
N ALA A 144 4.24 -18.06 5.98
CA ALA A 144 3.42 -19.20 6.40
C ALA A 144 2.32 -19.60 5.37
N ARG A 145 2.71 -19.77 4.10
CA ARG A 145 1.85 -20.31 3.05
C ARG A 145 1.48 -21.76 3.29
N SER A 146 0.32 -22.15 2.77
CA SER A 146 -0.11 -23.53 2.66
C SER A 146 -0.12 -23.95 1.19
N ALA A 147 0.69 -24.95 0.84
CA ALA A 147 0.69 -25.52 -0.51
C ALA A 147 -0.48 -26.48 -0.73
N ALA A 148 -0.96 -27.14 0.33
CA ALA A 148 -2.03 -28.15 0.24
C ALA A 148 -3.42 -27.51 0.12
N ASP A 149 -3.67 -26.42 0.84
CA ASP A 149 -4.96 -25.72 0.85
C ASP A 149 -4.71 -24.19 0.97
N PRO A 150 -4.97 -23.42 -0.08
CA PRO A 150 -4.79 -21.97 -0.06
C PRO A 150 -5.56 -21.25 1.04
N LEU A 151 -6.71 -21.78 1.50
CA LEU A 151 -7.49 -21.19 2.57
C LEU A 151 -6.79 -21.32 3.94
N GLN A 152 -5.90 -22.28 4.12
CA GLN A 152 -5.07 -22.42 5.32
C GLN A 152 -3.87 -21.45 5.32
N GLY A 153 -3.58 -20.81 4.20
CA GLY A 153 -2.64 -19.70 4.14
C GLY A 153 -3.18 -18.46 4.86
N ARG A 154 -2.36 -17.42 4.94
CA ARG A 154 -2.70 -16.18 5.63
C ARG A 154 -3.03 -15.07 4.65
N ILE A 155 -3.84 -14.09 5.10
CA ILE A 155 -4.19 -12.93 4.28
C ILE A 155 -2.93 -12.09 3.98
N PRO A 156 -2.83 -11.51 2.76
CA PRO A 156 -1.74 -10.60 2.41
C PRO A 156 -1.96 -9.18 2.96
N GLY A 157 -3.15 -8.90 3.49
CA GLY A 157 -3.62 -7.55 3.68
C GLY A 157 -4.08 -6.90 2.38
N GLY A 158 -4.78 -5.77 2.52
CA GLY A 158 -5.39 -5.08 1.38
C GLY A 158 -5.57 -3.59 1.62
N SER A 159 -6.17 -2.98 0.62
CA SER A 159 -6.76 -3.57 -0.60
C SER A 159 -5.74 -3.86 -1.71
N SER A 160 -4.49 -3.38 -1.64
CA SER A 160 -3.45 -3.62 -2.67
C SER A 160 -2.76 -4.98 -2.49
N SER A 161 -3.55 -6.07 -2.34
CA SER A 161 -3.10 -7.41 -2.01
C SER A 161 -2.13 -8.00 -3.04
N GLY A 162 -2.53 -8.01 -4.31
CA GLY A 162 -1.70 -8.53 -5.39
C GLY A 162 -0.44 -7.68 -5.63
N ALA A 163 -0.52 -6.35 -5.46
CA ALA A 163 0.65 -5.48 -5.56
C ALA A 163 1.71 -5.85 -4.51
N ALA A 164 1.30 -6.09 -3.26
CA ALA A 164 2.21 -6.51 -2.20
C ALA A 164 2.84 -7.87 -2.49
N VAL A 165 2.02 -8.88 -2.78
CA VAL A 165 2.51 -10.25 -3.03
C VAL A 165 3.39 -10.30 -4.28
N SER A 166 3.07 -9.54 -5.34
CA SER A 166 3.91 -9.49 -6.56
C SER A 166 5.34 -9.03 -6.27
N VAL A 167 5.50 -8.06 -5.36
CA VAL A 167 6.83 -7.56 -4.94
C VAL A 167 7.52 -8.56 -4.02
N ALA A 168 6.81 -9.09 -3.04
CA ALA A 168 7.37 -10.04 -2.08
C ALA A 168 7.90 -11.31 -2.76
N ASP A 169 7.22 -11.79 -3.81
CA ASP A 169 7.59 -12.98 -4.59
C ASP A 169 8.52 -12.67 -5.77
N GLY A 170 8.91 -11.42 -5.95
CA GLY A 170 9.79 -11.03 -7.05
C GLY A 170 9.18 -11.16 -8.44
N MET A 171 7.85 -11.09 -8.56
CA MET A 171 7.12 -10.95 -9.83
C MET A 171 7.16 -9.50 -10.34
N ALA A 172 7.45 -8.56 -9.46
CA ALA A 172 7.72 -7.15 -9.73
C ALA A 172 8.76 -6.61 -8.74
N VAL A 173 9.42 -5.50 -9.06
CA VAL A 173 10.35 -4.81 -8.16
C VAL A 173 9.63 -3.73 -7.35
N MET A 174 8.55 -3.19 -7.90
CA MET A 174 7.67 -2.21 -7.27
C MET A 174 6.22 -2.50 -7.66
N GLY A 175 5.31 -2.37 -6.70
CA GLY A 175 3.87 -2.42 -6.90
C GLY A 175 3.24 -1.03 -6.74
N LEU A 176 2.42 -0.62 -7.71
CA LEU A 176 1.60 0.59 -7.61
C LEU A 176 0.29 0.25 -6.90
N GLY A 177 0.00 0.92 -5.79
CA GLY A 177 -1.21 0.76 -5.00
C GLY A 177 -1.93 2.07 -4.71
N THR A 178 -3.03 1.97 -3.95
CA THR A 178 -3.77 3.12 -3.39
C THR A 178 -3.99 2.93 -1.89
N ASP A 179 -4.09 4.02 -1.15
CA ASP A 179 -4.27 4.02 0.31
C ASP A 179 -5.36 5.03 0.69
N THR A 180 -6.56 4.54 0.94
CA THR A 180 -7.73 5.31 1.38
C THR A 180 -7.95 5.19 2.89
N GLY A 181 -7.59 4.05 3.45
CA GLY A 181 -7.68 3.76 4.89
C GLY A 181 -6.52 2.88 5.39
N GLY A 182 -5.47 2.72 4.56
CA GLY A 182 -4.32 1.87 4.89
C GLY A 182 -3.91 0.91 3.77
N SER A 183 -4.52 1.02 2.60
CA SER A 183 -4.44 -0.02 1.56
C SER A 183 -3.08 -0.13 0.83
N VAL A 184 -2.08 0.67 1.17
CA VAL A 184 -0.65 0.48 0.87
C VAL A 184 0.08 -0.03 2.12
N ARG A 185 -0.17 0.61 3.27
CA ARG A 185 0.55 0.38 4.52
C ARG A 185 0.19 -0.96 5.17
N ILE A 186 -1.08 -1.38 5.13
CA ILE A 186 -1.53 -2.68 5.67
C ILE A 186 -0.85 -3.85 4.96
N PRO A 187 -0.98 -3.99 3.61
CA PRO A 187 -0.35 -5.10 2.92
C PRO A 187 1.18 -5.03 2.95
N ALA A 188 1.79 -3.84 3.01
CA ALA A 188 3.22 -3.70 3.24
C ALA A 188 3.64 -4.28 4.59
N ALA A 189 2.92 -3.93 5.68
CA ALA A 189 3.18 -4.46 7.02
C ALA A 189 3.08 -5.98 7.09
N LEU A 190 2.01 -6.55 6.51
CA LEU A 190 1.73 -7.99 6.58
C LEU A 190 2.61 -8.83 5.64
N CYS A 191 3.13 -8.25 4.56
CA CYS A 191 4.00 -8.95 3.60
C CYS A 191 5.50 -8.65 3.80
N GLY A 192 5.88 -7.90 4.84
CA GLY A 192 7.29 -7.57 5.12
C GLY A 192 7.91 -6.62 4.09
N LEU A 193 7.13 -5.67 3.59
CA LEU A 193 7.53 -4.66 2.62
C LEU A 193 7.57 -3.25 3.23
N THR A 194 8.21 -2.34 2.53
CA THR A 194 8.03 -0.90 2.74
C THR A 194 6.87 -0.40 1.88
N GLY A 195 5.92 0.30 2.51
CA GLY A 195 4.83 0.99 1.82
C GLY A 195 4.81 2.46 2.19
N PHE A 196 4.68 3.34 1.21
CA PHE A 196 4.60 4.78 1.43
C PHE A 196 3.22 5.32 1.03
N LYS A 197 2.57 5.98 1.97
CA LYS A 197 1.37 6.78 1.74
C LYS A 197 1.76 8.25 1.71
N PRO A 198 1.73 8.93 0.55
CA PRO A 198 1.95 10.37 0.49
C PRO A 198 0.74 11.16 1.01
N THR A 199 0.93 12.47 1.16
CA THR A 199 -0.14 13.44 1.36
C THR A 199 -1.18 13.31 0.23
N THR A 200 -2.47 13.40 0.55
CA THR A 200 -3.55 13.38 -0.46
C THR A 200 -3.33 14.49 -1.48
N GLY A 201 -3.46 14.14 -2.77
CA GLY A 201 -3.25 15.08 -3.88
C GLY A 201 -1.78 15.25 -4.33
N ARG A 202 -0.77 14.73 -3.60
CA ARG A 202 0.64 14.74 -4.07
C ARG A 202 0.81 13.99 -5.38
N ILE A 203 0.14 12.86 -5.52
CA ILE A 203 0.05 12.10 -6.78
C ILE A 203 -1.39 12.18 -7.26
N SER A 204 -1.57 12.57 -8.52
CA SER A 204 -2.90 12.69 -9.14
C SER A 204 -3.61 11.34 -9.23
N THR A 205 -4.87 11.29 -8.82
CA THR A 205 -5.75 10.12 -8.93
C THR A 205 -6.48 10.04 -10.28
N GLN A 206 -6.15 10.89 -11.25
CA GLN A 206 -6.76 10.87 -12.58
C GLN A 206 -6.56 9.50 -13.26
N GLY A 207 -7.68 8.88 -13.67
CA GLY A 207 -7.69 7.54 -14.27
C GLY A 207 -7.56 6.40 -13.25
N ALA A 208 -7.70 6.67 -11.95
CA ALA A 208 -7.88 5.65 -10.94
C ALA A 208 -9.36 5.60 -10.54
N LEU A 209 -9.94 4.38 -10.45
CA LEU A 209 -11.31 4.20 -9.97
C LEU A 209 -11.38 4.57 -8.49
N PRO A 210 -12.25 5.53 -8.09
CA PRO A 210 -12.23 6.07 -6.73
C PRO A 210 -12.92 5.13 -5.73
N LEU A 211 -12.36 5.03 -4.53
CA LEU A 211 -13.08 4.62 -3.33
C LEU A 211 -13.59 5.86 -2.57
N SER A 212 -12.72 6.85 -2.39
CA SER A 212 -13.05 8.11 -1.72
C SER A 212 -12.22 9.25 -2.31
N PHE A 213 -12.84 10.16 -3.04
CA PHE A 213 -12.14 11.30 -3.63
C PHE A 213 -11.54 12.26 -2.58
N THR A 214 -12.04 12.20 -1.33
CA THR A 214 -11.50 12.97 -0.18
C THR A 214 -10.24 12.33 0.42
N LEU A 215 -10.10 10.99 0.37
CA LEU A 215 -9.08 10.26 1.13
C LEU A 215 -8.09 9.48 0.27
N ASP A 216 -8.43 9.21 -0.99
CA ASP A 216 -7.59 8.38 -1.85
C ASP A 216 -6.22 9.02 -2.05
N SER A 217 -5.19 8.23 -1.80
CA SER A 217 -3.82 8.55 -2.16
C SER A 217 -3.20 7.38 -2.92
N ILE A 218 -2.33 7.68 -3.87
CA ILE A 218 -1.58 6.67 -4.64
C ILE A 218 -0.23 6.51 -3.97
N GLY A 219 0.22 5.26 -3.81
CA GLY A 219 1.51 5.01 -3.17
C GLY A 219 2.18 3.72 -3.64
N PRO A 220 3.52 3.67 -3.57
CA PRO A 220 4.32 2.50 -3.90
C PRO A 220 4.40 1.51 -2.75
N LEU A 221 4.51 0.22 -3.11
CA LEU A 221 4.97 -0.88 -2.27
C LEU A 221 6.28 -1.40 -2.87
N ALA A 222 7.33 -1.46 -2.08
CA ALA A 222 8.66 -1.86 -2.56
C ALA A 222 9.52 -2.46 -1.44
N ALA A 223 10.73 -2.86 -1.79
CA ALA A 223 11.65 -3.49 -0.85
C ALA A 223 12.21 -2.53 0.22
N THR A 224 12.41 -1.24 -0.12
CA THR A 224 13.09 -0.26 0.75
C THR A 224 12.45 1.13 0.64
N VAL A 225 12.75 2.00 1.62
CA VAL A 225 12.35 3.41 1.60
C VAL A 225 12.90 4.14 0.38
N ALA A 226 14.15 3.88 0.00
CA ALA A 226 14.74 4.48 -1.20
C ALA A 226 13.98 4.08 -2.48
N CYS A 227 13.50 2.83 -2.57
CA CYS A 227 12.63 2.40 -3.68
C CYS A 227 11.30 3.17 -3.68
N CYS A 228 10.70 3.34 -2.51
CA CYS A 228 9.46 4.13 -2.39
C CYS A 228 9.71 5.60 -2.77
N ALA A 229 10.84 6.18 -2.37
CA ALA A 229 11.20 7.57 -2.69
C ALA A 229 11.33 7.80 -4.21
N VAL A 230 12.09 6.96 -4.91
CA VAL A 230 12.20 7.01 -6.38
C VAL A 230 10.83 6.93 -7.04
N SER A 231 10.01 5.96 -6.58
CA SER A 231 8.69 5.72 -7.15
C SER A 231 7.72 6.87 -6.90
N ASP A 232 7.66 7.38 -5.67
CA ASP A 232 6.83 8.52 -5.29
C ASP A 232 7.15 9.75 -6.13
N ARG A 233 8.43 10.10 -6.27
CA ARG A 233 8.85 11.26 -7.03
C ARG A 233 8.51 11.14 -8.52
N ILE A 234 8.72 9.96 -9.14
CA ILE A 234 8.28 9.70 -10.51
C ILE A 234 6.77 9.85 -10.63
N LEU A 235 6.01 9.26 -9.72
CA LEU A 235 4.54 9.32 -9.70
C LEU A 235 4.02 10.74 -9.46
N ALA A 236 4.73 11.55 -8.68
CA ALA A 236 4.44 12.97 -8.47
C ALA A 236 4.87 13.88 -9.64
N GLY A 237 5.62 13.35 -10.62
CA GLY A 237 6.16 14.14 -11.74
C GLY A 237 7.39 14.96 -11.37
N LEU A 238 8.13 14.54 -10.36
CA LEU A 238 9.36 15.14 -9.87
C LEU A 238 10.60 14.38 -10.38
N ALA A 239 11.78 14.99 -10.31
CA ALA A 239 13.04 14.31 -10.57
C ALA A 239 13.22 13.11 -9.60
N PRO A 240 13.68 11.93 -10.07
CA PRO A 240 13.70 10.70 -9.30
C PRO A 240 14.90 10.59 -8.32
N ASP A 241 15.27 11.71 -7.71
CA ASP A 241 16.35 11.78 -6.73
C ASP A 241 15.88 11.16 -5.39
N VAL A 242 16.77 10.43 -4.73
CA VAL A 242 16.50 9.89 -3.40
C VAL A 242 16.94 10.94 -2.36
N PRO A 243 16.05 11.38 -1.45
CA PRO A 243 16.45 12.28 -0.38
C PRO A 243 17.58 11.67 0.45
N GLU A 244 18.52 12.47 0.92
CA GLU A 244 19.56 12.00 1.83
C GLU A 244 18.95 11.51 3.15
N ALA A 245 19.46 10.39 3.66
CA ALA A 245 18.98 9.81 4.92
C ALA A 245 19.26 10.75 6.09
N LEU A 246 18.24 11.06 6.90
CA LEU A 246 18.43 11.84 8.11
C LEU A 246 19.08 10.98 9.21
N PRO A 247 20.12 11.50 9.90
CA PRO A 247 20.66 10.84 11.06
C PRO A 247 19.63 10.80 12.19
N LEU A 248 19.56 9.70 12.95
CA LEU A 248 18.59 9.55 14.04
C LEU A 248 18.96 10.35 15.28
N GLN A 249 20.23 10.71 15.43
CA GLN A 249 20.72 11.47 16.58
C GLN A 249 19.95 12.77 16.78
N GLY A 250 19.28 12.88 17.91
CA GLY A 250 18.54 14.07 18.32
C GLY A 250 17.13 14.23 17.71
N LEU A 251 16.70 13.34 16.80
CA LEU A 251 15.34 13.35 16.28
C LEU A 251 14.33 13.09 17.40
N ARG A 252 13.28 13.88 17.42
CA ARG A 252 12.19 13.82 18.42
C ARG A 252 11.06 12.97 17.85
N LEU A 253 10.95 11.73 18.31
CA LEU A 253 9.97 10.78 17.84
C LEU A 253 8.89 10.57 18.90
N GLY A 254 7.65 10.91 18.57
CA GLY A 254 6.49 10.70 19.44
C GLY A 254 5.95 9.30 19.32
N VAL A 255 5.92 8.52 20.40
CA VAL A 255 5.33 7.18 20.44
C VAL A 255 3.86 7.31 20.81
N LEU A 256 2.96 7.08 19.88
CA LEU A 256 1.52 7.13 20.15
C LEU A 256 1.11 5.96 21.05
N ARG A 257 0.44 6.28 22.16
CA ARG A 257 -0.06 5.33 23.15
C ARG A 257 -1.60 5.23 23.14
N GLY A 258 -2.12 4.34 23.96
CA GLY A 258 -3.56 4.13 24.12
C GLY A 258 -4.19 3.48 22.90
N TYR A 259 -5.29 4.04 22.40
CA TYR A 259 -6.16 3.47 21.37
C TYR A 259 -5.45 2.72 20.23
N VAL A 260 -4.34 3.23 19.73
CA VAL A 260 -3.57 2.61 18.63
C VAL A 260 -2.80 1.35 19.07
N GLN A 261 -2.68 1.11 20.36
CA GLN A 261 -2.00 -0.05 20.93
C GLN A 261 -2.97 -1.03 21.64
N ASP A 262 -4.28 -0.75 21.66
CA ASP A 262 -5.25 -1.63 22.28
C ASP A 262 -5.31 -2.98 21.56
N GLY A 263 -5.24 -4.09 22.29
CA GLY A 263 -5.39 -5.44 21.75
C GLY A 263 -4.32 -5.83 20.71
N LEU A 264 -3.07 -5.40 20.91
CA LEU A 264 -1.95 -5.85 20.07
C LEU A 264 -1.70 -7.34 20.29
N ASP A 265 -1.42 -8.08 19.20
CA ASP A 265 -0.79 -9.39 19.30
C ASP A 265 0.59 -9.27 19.96
N ASP A 266 0.98 -10.29 20.73
CA ASP A 266 2.28 -10.35 21.41
C ASP A 266 3.46 -10.19 20.42
N ALA A 267 3.35 -10.78 19.23
CA ALA A 267 4.35 -10.65 18.18
C ALA A 267 4.48 -9.19 17.70
N VAL A 268 3.35 -8.48 17.54
CA VAL A 268 3.33 -7.06 17.15
C VAL A 268 3.93 -6.20 18.25
N GLY A 269 3.52 -6.43 19.50
CA GLY A 269 4.03 -5.70 20.68
C GLY A 269 5.55 -5.88 20.85
N THR A 270 6.03 -7.11 20.69
CA THR A 270 7.47 -7.46 20.81
C THR A 270 8.28 -6.78 19.70
N ALA A 271 7.88 -6.90 18.43
CA ALA A 271 8.59 -6.32 17.31
C ALA A 271 8.59 -4.77 17.39
N PHE A 272 7.46 -4.16 17.77
CA PHE A 272 7.35 -2.73 17.97
C PHE A 272 8.26 -2.25 19.13
N GLY A 273 8.27 -2.94 20.26
CA GLY A 273 9.14 -2.63 21.40
C GLY A 273 10.63 -2.72 21.03
N HIS A 274 11.01 -3.77 20.27
CA HIS A 274 12.36 -3.90 19.73
C HIS A 274 12.74 -2.74 18.81
N ALA A 275 11.83 -2.32 17.91
CA ALA A 275 12.06 -1.18 17.03
C ALA A 275 12.28 0.11 17.83
N LEU A 276 11.46 0.39 18.85
CA LEU A 276 11.62 1.57 19.71
C LEU A 276 12.98 1.57 20.42
N SER A 277 13.38 0.43 20.99
CA SER A 277 14.69 0.27 21.66
C SER A 277 15.85 0.52 20.69
N THR A 278 15.75 0.00 19.46
CA THR A 278 16.74 0.21 18.40
C THR A 278 16.86 1.70 18.04
N LEU A 279 15.76 2.40 17.84
CA LEU A 279 15.77 3.82 17.50
C LEU A 279 16.35 4.69 18.64
N SER A 280 16.01 4.35 19.89
CA SER A 280 16.57 5.00 21.06
C SER A 280 18.08 4.80 21.16
N ALA A 281 18.55 3.56 20.97
CA ALA A 281 19.98 3.24 20.97
C ALA A 281 20.74 3.94 19.82
N ALA A 282 20.09 4.22 18.70
CA ALA A 282 20.63 5.01 17.59
C ALA A 282 20.59 6.54 17.84
N GLY A 283 20.17 6.98 19.01
CA GLY A 283 20.23 8.39 19.45
C GLY A 283 18.94 9.19 19.22
N ALA A 284 17.85 8.57 18.79
CA ALA A 284 16.55 9.25 18.71
C ALA A 284 15.97 9.50 20.11
N GLN A 285 15.33 10.65 20.29
CA GLN A 285 14.64 11.03 21.52
C GLN A 285 13.18 10.57 21.45
N LEU A 286 12.87 9.45 22.09
CA LEU A 286 11.51 8.93 22.14
C LEU A 286 10.74 9.57 23.29
N ARG A 287 9.50 10.00 23.01
CA ARG A 287 8.55 10.50 24.02
C ARG A 287 7.19 9.90 23.79
N ASP A 288 6.54 9.44 24.84
CA ASP A 288 5.16 8.98 24.76
C ASP A 288 4.22 10.14 24.45
N VAL A 289 3.28 9.90 23.55
CA VAL A 289 2.25 10.86 23.14
C VAL A 289 0.88 10.26 23.41
N SER A 290 0.09 10.98 24.22
CA SER A 290 -1.34 10.74 24.35
C SER A 290 -2.07 11.81 23.55
N PHE A 291 -2.75 11.40 22.47
CA PHE A 291 -3.57 12.28 21.64
C PHE A 291 -5.00 11.74 21.65
N ASP A 292 -5.77 12.21 22.62
CA ASP A 292 -7.10 11.66 22.92
C ASP A 292 -8.10 11.82 21.79
N GLU A 293 -7.90 12.78 20.87
CA GLU A 293 -8.74 12.96 19.68
C GLU A 293 -8.78 11.71 18.78
N LEU A 294 -7.73 10.88 18.81
CA LEU A 294 -7.74 9.60 18.07
C LEU A 294 -8.88 8.66 18.48
N LYS A 295 -9.35 8.76 19.73
CA LYS A 295 -10.49 7.95 20.24
C LYS A 295 -11.83 8.45 19.69
N ASN A 296 -11.92 9.73 19.30
CA ASN A 296 -13.14 10.35 18.79
C ASN A 296 -13.35 10.07 17.32
N ILE A 297 -12.27 9.91 16.53
CA ILE A 297 -12.36 9.67 15.08
C ILE A 297 -13.29 8.49 14.73
N PRO A 298 -13.23 7.31 15.38
CA PRO A 298 -14.17 6.22 15.14
C PRO A 298 -15.64 6.62 15.33
N THR A 299 -15.93 7.47 16.32
CA THR A 299 -17.28 7.99 16.56
C THR A 299 -17.72 8.89 15.41
N TYR A 300 -16.86 9.82 14.96
CA TYR A 300 -17.14 10.68 13.81
C TYR A 300 -17.39 9.91 12.53
N THR A 301 -16.73 8.77 12.37
CA THR A 301 -16.77 7.95 11.15
C THR A 301 -17.70 6.73 11.24
N ALA A 302 -18.50 6.61 12.30
CA ALA A 302 -19.34 5.43 12.59
C ALA A 302 -20.34 5.09 11.46
N LYS A 303 -20.83 6.06 10.71
CA LYS A 303 -21.73 5.88 9.56
C LYS A 303 -21.00 5.48 8.25
N GLY A 304 -19.74 5.12 8.30
CA GLY A 304 -18.97 4.60 7.16
C GLY A 304 -17.92 5.55 6.60
N HIS A 305 -17.50 6.55 7.38
CA HIS A 305 -16.46 7.49 6.98
C HIS A 305 -16.86 8.33 5.75
N PHE A 306 -15.93 9.07 5.16
CA PHE A 306 -16.09 9.68 3.83
C PHE A 306 -16.31 8.62 2.74
N SER A 307 -15.68 7.45 2.90
CA SER A 307 -15.69 6.40 1.89
C SER A 307 -17.09 5.87 1.57
N ALA A 308 -18.02 5.79 2.54
CA ALA A 308 -19.33 5.22 2.27
C ALA A 308 -20.19 6.11 1.34
N PRO A 309 -20.46 7.39 1.63
CA PRO A 309 -21.25 8.23 0.74
C PRO A 309 -20.56 8.52 -0.59
N GLU A 310 -19.23 8.69 -0.60
CA GLU A 310 -18.49 8.96 -1.82
C GLU A 310 -18.44 7.74 -2.75
N CYS A 311 -18.22 6.55 -2.20
CA CYS A 311 -18.28 5.31 -2.96
C CYS A 311 -19.71 5.02 -3.46
N TYR A 312 -20.75 5.19 -2.60
CA TYR A 312 -22.13 4.99 -3.00
C TYR A 312 -22.53 5.90 -4.17
N GLN A 313 -22.09 7.14 -4.19
CA GLN A 313 -22.35 8.07 -5.29
C GLN A 313 -21.91 7.48 -6.64
N TRP A 314 -20.75 6.84 -6.69
CA TRP A 314 -20.24 6.20 -7.90
C TRP A 314 -20.96 4.89 -8.23
N HIS A 315 -21.29 4.07 -7.21
CA HIS A 315 -21.82 2.72 -7.37
C HIS A 315 -23.34 2.63 -7.47
N ARG A 316 -24.07 3.70 -7.16
CA ARG A 316 -25.54 3.66 -6.96
C ARG A 316 -26.32 2.98 -8.09
N GLN A 317 -25.97 3.26 -9.35
CA GLN A 317 -26.65 2.67 -10.51
C GLN A 317 -26.28 1.20 -10.69
N LEU A 318 -25.00 0.88 -10.58
CA LEU A 318 -24.51 -0.50 -10.67
C LEU A 318 -25.11 -1.40 -9.58
N LEU A 319 -25.29 -0.88 -8.36
CA LEU A 319 -25.95 -1.62 -7.28
C LEU A 319 -27.44 -1.85 -7.53
N GLN A 320 -28.16 -0.90 -8.15
CA GLN A 320 -29.54 -1.13 -8.54
C GLN A 320 -29.68 -2.26 -9.54
N ASP A 321 -28.80 -2.30 -10.54
CA ASP A 321 -28.93 -3.20 -11.67
C ASP A 321 -28.25 -4.56 -11.44
N ARG A 322 -27.15 -4.61 -10.67
CA ARG A 322 -26.22 -5.74 -10.63
C ARG A 322 -25.69 -6.05 -9.22
N GLN A 323 -26.42 -5.75 -8.16
CA GLN A 323 -25.96 -5.97 -6.77
C GLN A 323 -25.51 -7.41 -6.49
N SER A 324 -26.18 -8.41 -7.08
CA SER A 324 -25.85 -9.83 -6.88
C SER A 324 -24.49 -10.26 -7.44
N GLU A 325 -23.84 -9.41 -8.24
CA GLU A 325 -22.52 -9.67 -8.80
C GLU A 325 -21.37 -9.14 -7.93
N TYR A 326 -21.68 -8.31 -6.92
CA TYR A 326 -20.73 -7.84 -5.93
C TYR A 326 -20.40 -8.92 -4.88
N ASP A 327 -19.25 -8.79 -4.22
CA ASP A 327 -19.06 -9.41 -2.90
C ASP A 327 -20.10 -8.81 -1.94
N PRO A 328 -20.96 -9.63 -1.31
CA PRO A 328 -22.01 -9.13 -0.41
C PRO A 328 -21.47 -8.23 0.71
N ARG A 329 -20.28 -8.52 1.22
CA ARG A 329 -19.57 -7.74 2.26
C ARG A 329 -19.26 -6.34 1.76
N ILE A 330 -18.82 -6.22 0.51
CA ILE A 330 -18.46 -4.94 -0.11
C ILE A 330 -19.72 -4.17 -0.48
N ALA A 331 -20.73 -4.82 -1.11
CA ALA A 331 -22.03 -4.20 -1.40
C ALA A 331 -22.66 -3.62 -0.12
N GLY A 332 -22.66 -4.39 0.99
CA GLY A 332 -23.21 -3.93 2.27
C GLY A 332 -22.48 -2.70 2.84
N ARG A 333 -21.16 -2.60 2.63
CA ARG A 333 -20.38 -1.41 3.05
C ARG A 333 -20.71 -0.19 2.19
N ILE A 334 -20.82 -0.36 0.87
CA ILE A 334 -21.17 0.73 -0.06
C ILE A 334 -22.59 1.24 0.22
N LEU A 335 -23.54 0.34 0.46
CA LEU A 335 -24.95 0.69 0.73
C LEU A 335 -25.14 1.55 1.99
N LYS A 336 -24.23 1.49 2.98
CA LYS A 336 -24.27 2.42 4.12
C LYS A 336 -24.22 3.88 3.71
N GLY A 337 -23.57 4.19 2.58
CA GLY A 337 -23.46 5.55 2.08
C GLY A 337 -24.80 6.15 1.59
N ARG A 338 -25.77 5.28 1.25
CA ARG A 338 -27.13 5.70 0.85
C ARG A 338 -27.87 6.44 1.97
N ASP A 339 -27.60 6.06 3.20
CA ASP A 339 -28.34 6.50 4.36
C ASP A 339 -27.65 7.67 5.09
N VAL A 340 -26.54 8.17 4.55
CA VAL A 340 -25.81 9.34 5.08
C VAL A 340 -26.48 10.61 4.55
N MET A 341 -26.95 11.45 5.48
CA MET A 341 -27.59 12.72 5.14
C MET A 341 -26.54 13.79 4.79
N ALA A 342 -26.89 14.72 3.93
CA ALA A 342 -25.99 15.80 3.50
C ALA A 342 -25.43 16.62 4.68
N TRP A 343 -26.23 16.88 5.72
CA TRP A 343 -25.79 17.61 6.91
C TRP A 343 -24.78 16.80 7.74
N GLU A 344 -24.90 15.46 7.81
CA GLU A 344 -23.96 14.58 8.49
C GLU A 344 -22.61 14.57 7.76
N TYR A 345 -22.62 14.53 6.42
CA TYR A 345 -21.42 14.65 5.62
C TYR A 345 -20.75 16.01 5.80
N ALA A 346 -21.51 17.11 5.84
CA ALA A 346 -20.99 18.45 6.12
C ALA A 346 -20.40 18.55 7.53
N GLU A 347 -21.07 17.98 8.54
CA GLU A 347 -20.53 17.91 9.91
C GLU A 347 -19.21 17.13 9.96
N LEU A 348 -19.11 15.99 9.26
CA LEU A 348 -17.89 15.20 9.17
C LEU A 348 -16.70 16.01 8.59
N ILE A 349 -16.95 16.87 7.59
CA ILE A 349 -15.94 17.79 7.05
C ILE A 349 -15.41 18.72 8.14
N HIS A 350 -16.31 19.34 8.93
CA HIS A 350 -15.91 20.24 10.02
C HIS A 350 -15.19 19.52 11.15
N LEU A 351 -15.63 18.31 11.52
CA LEU A 351 -14.96 17.48 12.51
C LEU A 351 -13.55 17.12 12.06
N ARG A 352 -13.38 16.73 10.79
CA ARG A 352 -12.06 16.45 10.19
C ARG A 352 -11.13 17.65 10.25
N GLN A 353 -11.62 18.84 9.85
CA GLN A 353 -10.80 20.06 9.89
C GLN A 353 -10.31 20.39 11.30
N ARG A 354 -11.17 20.26 12.33
CA ARG A 354 -10.78 20.43 13.72
C ARG A 354 -9.76 19.40 14.16
N ALA A 355 -10.00 18.12 13.90
CA ALA A 355 -9.08 17.04 14.24
C ALA A 355 -7.70 17.22 13.60
N MET A 356 -7.63 17.68 12.34
CA MET A 356 -6.38 17.99 11.66
C MET A 356 -5.62 19.14 12.32
N GLN A 357 -6.32 20.20 12.76
CA GLN A 357 -5.71 21.33 13.49
C GLN A 357 -5.18 20.89 14.85
N ASP A 358 -5.94 20.07 15.59
CA ASP A 358 -5.53 19.53 16.88
C ASP A 358 -4.33 18.60 16.74
N ALA A 359 -4.35 17.73 15.73
CA ALA A 359 -3.23 16.85 15.41
C ALA A 359 -1.98 17.64 15.04
N ALA A 360 -2.09 18.70 14.23
CA ALA A 360 -0.96 19.55 13.88
C ALA A 360 -0.31 20.20 15.10
N ARG A 361 -1.13 20.69 16.08
CA ARG A 361 -0.61 21.24 17.34
C ARG A 361 0.09 20.18 18.18
N ALA A 362 -0.51 19.00 18.31
CA ALA A 362 0.07 17.89 19.06
C ALA A 362 1.35 17.34 18.42
N PHE A 363 1.43 17.39 17.08
CA PHE A 363 2.59 16.94 16.31
C PHE A 363 3.78 17.92 16.36
N ALA A 364 3.54 19.22 16.50
CA ALA A 364 4.55 20.27 16.37
C ALA A 364 5.87 20.05 17.16
N PRO A 365 5.89 19.41 18.36
CA PRO A 365 7.12 19.11 19.07
C PRO A 365 7.96 17.95 18.48
N PHE A 366 7.44 17.23 17.48
CA PHE A 366 8.00 15.98 16.98
C PHE A 366 8.43 16.08 15.52
N ASP A 367 9.34 15.21 15.14
CA ASP A 367 9.77 15.03 13.75
C ASP A 367 8.99 13.90 13.06
N ALA A 368 8.47 12.94 13.82
CA ALA A 368 7.53 11.92 13.40
C ALA A 368 6.77 11.34 14.60
N TRP A 369 5.60 10.73 14.30
CA TRP A 369 4.90 9.83 15.22
C TRP A 369 5.12 8.37 14.84
N LEU A 370 5.29 7.52 15.87
CA LEU A 370 5.53 6.09 15.74
C LEU A 370 4.38 5.29 16.34
N LEU A 371 3.91 4.28 15.62
CA LEU A 371 2.91 3.31 16.09
C LEU A 371 3.02 2.01 15.28
N PRO A 372 2.42 0.88 15.75
CA PRO A 372 2.29 -0.32 14.91
C PRO A 372 1.42 -0.03 13.69
N SER A 373 1.81 -0.51 12.50
CA SER A 373 0.98 -0.31 11.29
C SER A 373 -0.38 -0.96 11.43
N VAL A 374 -0.40 -2.19 11.94
CA VAL A 374 -1.61 -2.97 12.25
C VAL A 374 -1.45 -3.65 13.61
N PRO A 375 -2.55 -3.93 14.33
CA PRO A 375 -2.46 -4.51 15.67
C PRO A 375 -2.23 -6.01 15.69
N LEU A 376 -2.45 -6.71 14.57
CA LEU A 376 -2.44 -8.17 14.48
C LEU A 376 -1.43 -8.62 13.42
N ILE A 377 -0.83 -9.79 13.62
CA ILE A 377 -0.18 -10.52 12.52
C ILE A 377 -1.25 -11.00 11.53
N ALA A 378 -0.84 -11.42 10.34
CA ALA A 378 -1.77 -11.87 9.30
C ALA A 378 -2.60 -13.09 9.76
N PRO A 379 -3.96 -13.00 9.91
CA PRO A 379 -4.82 -14.15 10.21
C PRO A 379 -4.88 -15.14 9.04
N ARG A 380 -5.41 -16.34 9.28
CA ARG A 380 -5.67 -17.32 8.22
C ARG A 380 -6.84 -16.87 7.36
N ILE A 381 -6.80 -17.17 6.07
CA ILE A 381 -7.87 -16.84 5.12
C ILE A 381 -9.16 -17.56 5.55
N ALA A 382 -9.08 -18.86 5.89
CA ALA A 382 -10.25 -19.65 6.30
C ALA A 382 -10.98 -19.10 7.53
N GLU A 383 -10.27 -18.48 8.47
CA GLU A 383 -10.87 -17.89 9.69
C GLU A 383 -11.78 -16.70 9.35
N LEU A 384 -11.51 -16.02 8.25
CA LEU A 384 -12.21 -14.80 7.84
C LEU A 384 -13.23 -15.06 6.74
N ASP A 385 -12.92 -15.96 5.81
CA ASP A 385 -13.79 -16.22 4.65
C ASP A 385 -15.06 -16.96 5.05
N GLY A 386 -14.99 -17.78 6.09
CA GLY A 386 -16.12 -18.55 6.63
C GLY A 386 -17.06 -17.78 7.56
N SER A 387 -16.77 -16.53 7.95
CA SER A 387 -17.57 -15.77 8.93
C SER A 387 -17.55 -14.27 8.65
N ASP A 388 -18.71 -13.72 8.31
CA ASP A 388 -18.86 -12.26 8.10
C ASP A 388 -18.61 -11.46 9.38
N GLU A 389 -18.90 -12.01 10.55
CA GLU A 389 -18.60 -11.38 11.84
C GLU A 389 -17.09 -11.30 12.07
N ALA A 390 -16.37 -12.42 11.90
CA ALA A 390 -14.91 -12.45 12.02
C ALA A 390 -14.24 -11.53 10.98
N TYR A 391 -14.72 -11.57 9.73
CA TYR A 391 -14.28 -10.66 8.67
C TYR A 391 -14.45 -9.20 9.09
N GLY A 392 -15.63 -8.81 9.55
CA GLY A 392 -15.94 -7.44 9.96
C GLY A 392 -15.06 -6.96 11.11
N LYS A 393 -14.93 -7.77 12.17
CA LYS A 393 -14.12 -7.47 13.34
C LYS A 393 -12.64 -7.29 12.99
N VAL A 394 -12.07 -8.23 12.25
CA VAL A 394 -10.66 -8.18 11.86
C VAL A 394 -10.40 -7.05 10.87
N ASN A 395 -11.30 -6.81 9.92
CA ASN A 395 -11.17 -5.69 9.00
C ASN A 395 -11.13 -4.33 9.72
N LEU A 396 -11.98 -4.11 10.72
CA LEU A 396 -11.94 -2.90 11.54
C LEU A 396 -10.63 -2.79 12.32
N ALA A 397 -10.15 -3.88 12.89
CA ALA A 397 -8.87 -3.91 13.61
C ALA A 397 -7.69 -3.56 12.68
N MET A 398 -7.62 -4.16 11.47
CA MET A 398 -6.56 -3.89 10.50
C MET A 398 -6.56 -2.43 10.00
N LEU A 399 -7.73 -1.83 9.84
CA LEU A 399 -7.88 -0.45 9.40
C LEU A 399 -7.64 0.57 10.52
N ARG A 400 -7.75 0.18 11.79
CA ARG A 400 -7.78 1.08 12.95
C ARG A 400 -6.67 2.12 12.93
N ASN A 401 -5.42 1.68 12.89
CA ASN A 401 -4.27 2.55 13.03
C ASN A 401 -4.01 3.38 11.76
N THR A 402 -4.13 2.75 10.61
CA THR A 402 -3.82 3.37 9.32
C THR A 402 -4.86 4.41 8.91
N SER A 403 -6.16 4.15 9.13
CA SER A 403 -7.25 5.06 8.72
C SER A 403 -7.25 6.39 9.48
N LEU A 404 -6.71 6.43 10.69
CA LEU A 404 -6.56 7.68 11.45
C LEU A 404 -5.75 8.71 10.67
N PHE A 405 -4.66 8.27 10.02
CA PHE A 405 -3.80 9.16 9.24
C PHE A 405 -4.32 9.48 7.84
N ASN A 406 -5.28 8.69 7.31
CA ASN A 406 -6.05 9.12 6.15
C ASN A 406 -7.03 10.23 6.55
N PHE A 407 -7.71 10.08 7.69
CA PHE A 407 -8.62 11.11 8.21
C PHE A 407 -7.88 12.42 8.51
N LEU A 408 -6.68 12.34 9.09
CA LEU A 408 -5.84 13.50 9.44
C LEU A 408 -5.01 14.03 8.26
N ASP A 409 -5.15 13.47 7.07
CA ASP A 409 -4.33 13.76 5.88
C ASP A 409 -2.82 13.65 6.11
N GLY A 410 -2.40 12.72 6.96
CA GLY A 410 -0.99 12.48 7.22
C GLY A 410 -0.29 11.77 6.06
N CYS A 411 1.03 11.93 5.98
CA CYS A 411 1.91 11.17 5.10
C CYS A 411 2.85 10.27 5.91
N GLY A 412 3.29 9.17 5.35
CA GLY A 412 4.26 8.31 6.05
C GLY A 412 4.38 6.89 5.52
N LEU A 413 5.16 6.13 6.25
CA LEU A 413 5.68 4.83 5.87
C LEU A 413 5.15 3.73 6.79
N SER A 414 5.02 2.51 6.24
CA SER A 414 5.07 1.27 7.00
C SER A 414 6.37 0.57 6.67
N LEU A 415 7.20 0.28 7.67
CA LEU A 415 8.53 -0.31 7.55
C LEU A 415 8.56 -1.66 8.25
N PRO A 416 9.18 -2.72 7.68
CA PRO A 416 9.38 -3.98 8.39
C PRO A 416 10.20 -3.77 9.67
N CYS A 417 9.71 -4.30 10.81
CA CYS A 417 10.42 -4.22 12.08
C CYS A 417 10.54 -5.58 12.82
N HIS A 418 10.08 -6.67 12.20
CA HIS A 418 10.23 -8.06 12.65
C HIS A 418 11.62 -8.62 12.30
N LYS A 419 12.03 -9.69 12.96
CA LYS A 419 13.25 -10.42 12.61
C LYS A 419 13.01 -11.42 11.48
N ALA A 420 14.07 -11.84 10.81
CA ALA A 420 13.99 -12.85 9.75
C ALA A 420 13.36 -14.15 10.29
N GLY A 421 12.37 -14.69 9.56
CA GLY A 421 11.63 -15.91 9.92
C GLY A 421 10.45 -15.71 10.86
N GLU A 422 10.33 -14.54 11.50
CA GLU A 422 9.15 -14.20 12.32
C GLU A 422 7.98 -13.71 11.44
N ALA A 423 6.79 -13.64 12.05
CA ALA A 423 5.63 -13.03 11.40
C ALA A 423 5.94 -11.57 11.00
N PRO A 424 5.63 -11.15 9.76
CA PRO A 424 5.84 -9.78 9.35
C PRO A 424 5.07 -8.78 10.22
N VAL A 425 5.77 -7.76 10.69
CA VAL A 425 5.22 -6.64 11.47
C VAL A 425 5.76 -5.33 10.90
N GLY A 426 4.88 -4.34 10.76
CA GLY A 426 5.21 -3.01 10.27
C GLY A 426 5.28 -1.97 11.40
N LEU A 427 6.38 -1.22 11.45
CA LEU A 427 6.48 0.06 12.16
C LEU A 427 5.89 1.15 11.27
N MET A 428 4.87 1.84 11.72
CA MET A 428 4.33 3.01 11.03
C MET A 428 5.00 4.29 11.54
N VAL A 429 5.52 5.08 10.59
CA VAL A 429 6.21 6.35 10.83
C VAL A 429 5.42 7.43 10.09
N MET A 430 4.81 8.35 10.82
CA MET A 430 3.84 9.29 10.29
C MET A 430 4.16 10.74 10.63
N ALA A 431 3.80 11.64 9.71
CA ALA A 431 3.74 13.09 9.92
C ALA A 431 2.41 13.64 9.39
N MET A 432 2.17 14.92 9.64
CA MET A 432 1.08 15.67 9.01
C MET A 432 1.35 15.83 7.51
N GLY A 433 0.30 16.10 6.73
CA GLY A 433 0.42 16.30 5.29
C GLY A 433 1.41 17.40 4.92
N GLY A 434 2.05 17.28 3.76
CA GLY A 434 3.08 18.20 3.27
C GLY A 434 4.51 17.90 3.75
N HIS A 435 4.71 16.88 4.59
CA HIS A 435 6.04 16.49 5.07
C HIS A 435 6.65 15.31 4.30
N ASP A 436 6.17 15.00 3.10
CA ASP A 436 6.49 13.80 2.33
C ASP A 436 7.99 13.58 2.13
N GLU A 437 8.73 14.58 1.64
CA GLU A 437 10.17 14.48 1.40
C GLU A 437 10.96 14.22 2.70
N ARG A 438 10.56 14.91 3.78
CA ARG A 438 11.18 14.73 5.09
C ARG A 438 10.89 13.33 5.63
N MET A 439 9.68 12.80 5.42
CA MET A 439 9.32 11.44 5.83
C MET A 439 10.12 10.38 5.10
N LEU A 440 10.37 10.56 3.80
CA LEU A 440 11.21 9.66 3.02
C LEU A 440 12.68 9.71 3.49
N ALA A 441 13.22 10.89 3.78
CA ALA A 441 14.57 11.05 4.33
C ALA A 441 14.72 10.42 5.73
N LEU A 442 13.75 10.67 6.62
CA LEU A 442 13.72 10.13 7.98
C LEU A 442 13.53 8.61 7.95
N GLY A 443 12.65 8.11 7.10
CA GLY A 443 12.40 6.69 6.91
C GLY A 443 13.66 5.91 6.52
N GLN A 444 14.54 6.47 5.68
CA GLN A 444 15.82 5.84 5.33
C GLN A 444 16.76 5.70 6.54
N GLY A 445 16.82 6.72 7.41
CA GLY A 445 17.59 6.65 8.66
C GLY A 445 17.03 5.57 9.60
N ILE A 446 15.72 5.50 9.76
CA ILE A 446 15.03 4.46 10.55
C ILE A 446 15.29 3.07 9.95
N GLU A 447 15.09 2.91 8.64
CA GLU A 447 15.34 1.64 7.93
C GLU A 447 16.77 1.15 8.13
N SER A 448 17.76 2.03 8.05
CA SER A 448 19.18 1.71 8.26
C SER A 448 19.43 1.20 9.68
N ALA A 449 18.86 1.84 10.70
CA ALA A 449 19.00 1.42 12.08
C ALA A 449 18.34 0.06 12.36
N LEU A 450 17.12 -0.14 11.85
CA LEU A 450 16.40 -1.41 11.98
C LEU A 450 17.16 -2.57 11.30
N ARG A 451 17.71 -2.32 10.12
CA ARG A 451 18.54 -3.29 9.39
C ARG A 451 19.79 -3.66 10.19
N ALA A 452 20.49 -2.67 10.75
CA ALA A 452 21.69 -2.89 11.57
C ALA A 452 21.39 -3.71 12.85
N ALA A 453 20.14 -3.62 13.36
CA ALA A 453 19.65 -4.40 14.50
C ALA A 453 19.09 -5.79 14.11
N GLY A 454 19.22 -6.21 12.83
CA GLY A 454 18.82 -7.54 12.37
C GLY A 454 17.34 -7.68 12.05
N CYS A 455 16.60 -6.57 11.87
CA CYS A 455 15.24 -6.63 11.34
C CYS A 455 15.25 -7.07 9.88
N ALA A 456 14.17 -7.75 9.45
CA ALA A 456 14.01 -8.34 8.11
C ALA A 456 13.72 -7.26 7.03
N VAL A 457 14.56 -6.24 6.98
CA VAL A 457 14.51 -5.21 5.95
C VAL A 457 15.25 -5.72 4.72
N ALA A 458 14.64 -5.62 3.54
CA ALA A 458 15.26 -6.04 2.29
C ALA A 458 16.55 -5.25 2.00
N VAL A 459 17.50 -5.90 1.30
CA VAL A 459 18.78 -5.30 0.90
C VAL A 459 18.72 -4.78 -0.52
#